data_00eb5acb7a9fe148cac2998d7348b4f6
#
_entry.id   00eb5acb7a9fe148cac2998d7348b4f6
#
_cell.length_a   1.000
_cell.length_b   1.000
_cell.length_c   1.000
_cell.angle_alpha   90.00
_cell.angle_beta   90.00
_cell.angle_gamma   90.00
#
_symmetry.space_group_name_H-M   'P 1'
#
loop_
_entity.id
_entity.type
_entity.pdbx_description
1 polymer ?
#
loop_
_entity_poly.entity_id
_entity_poly.type
_entity_poly.pdbx_seq_one_letter_code
_entity_poly.pdbx_strand_id
1 'polypeptide(L)'
;MSDDDSHYPPRMIAMLEAVWGEGFLSPGGAEEVARVIGSHVLTGLSVLDIGCGAGGIDVALATTHGAAYVCGIDVEDPVLTHARALVARHGLSDRIGLVKVAPGPLSFPPATFDVVFPKEAIAHIPHKHDLMRDVCRVLKPGVRYWW
;
A
#
# COMPACT_ATOMS: atom_id res chain seq x y z
N MET A 1 15.88 -12.89 16.66
CA MET A 1 14.46 -12.75 16.30
C MET A 1 14.08 -13.96 15.47
N SER A 2 13.23 -14.82 16.00
CA SER A 2 12.72 -15.95 15.24
C SER A 2 11.66 -15.45 14.26
N ASP A 3 11.53 -16.12 13.11
CA ASP A 3 10.51 -15.83 12.09
C ASP A 3 9.06 -15.91 12.61
N ASP A 4 8.89 -16.16 13.90
CA ASP A 4 7.63 -16.44 14.56
C ASP A 4 6.92 -15.19 15.13
N ASP A 5 7.59 -14.02 15.12
CA ASP A 5 7.03 -12.76 15.65
C ASP A 5 6.36 -11.89 14.56
N SER A 6 6.38 -12.33 13.32
CA SER A 6 5.70 -11.62 12.21
C SER A 6 4.21 -11.91 12.23
N HIS A 7 3.38 -10.87 12.07
CA HIS A 7 1.93 -11.01 11.88
C HIS A 7 1.58 -11.79 10.61
N TYR A 8 2.51 -11.87 9.65
CA TYR A 8 2.33 -12.53 8.37
C TYR A 8 3.48 -13.49 8.06
N PRO A 9 3.53 -14.67 8.71
CA PRO A 9 4.52 -15.68 8.34
C PRO A 9 4.29 -16.16 6.90
N PRO A 10 5.32 -16.66 6.20
CA PRO A 10 5.24 -17.04 4.79
C PRO A 10 4.08 -17.97 4.42
N ARG A 11 3.75 -18.90 5.31
CA ARG A 11 2.61 -19.81 5.12
C ARG A 11 1.27 -19.08 5.10
N MET A 12 1.12 -18.08 5.93
CA MET A 12 -0.10 -17.26 5.98
C MET A 12 -0.21 -16.42 4.71
N ILE A 13 0.89 -15.82 4.26
CA ILE A 13 0.91 -15.07 3.00
C ILE A 13 0.44 -15.96 1.85
N ALA A 14 1.02 -17.14 1.70
CA ALA A 14 0.65 -18.09 0.65
C ALA A 14 -0.83 -18.49 0.73
N MET A 15 -1.34 -18.75 1.91
CA MET A 15 -2.75 -19.11 2.11
C MET A 15 -3.69 -17.95 1.72
N LEU A 16 -3.37 -16.75 2.14
CA LEU A 16 -4.20 -15.58 1.84
C LEU A 16 -4.20 -15.27 0.34
N GLU A 17 -3.04 -15.38 -0.31
CA GLU A 17 -2.94 -15.21 -1.76
C GLU A 17 -3.71 -16.27 -2.53
N ALA A 18 -3.75 -17.50 -2.03
CA ALA A 18 -4.55 -18.57 -2.66
C ALA A 18 -6.05 -18.25 -2.63
N VAL A 19 -6.50 -17.54 -1.61
CA VAL A 19 -7.91 -17.14 -1.45
C VAL A 19 -8.23 -15.84 -2.19
N TRP A 20 -7.39 -14.83 -2.07
CA TRP A 20 -7.69 -13.46 -2.50
C TRP A 20 -6.97 -13.03 -3.77
N GLY A 21 -6.04 -13.83 -4.26
CA GLY A 21 -5.22 -13.52 -5.42
C GLY A 21 -3.79 -13.11 -5.06
N GLU A 22 -2.90 -13.24 -6.02
CA GLU A 22 -1.48 -12.94 -5.86
C GLU A 22 -1.26 -11.50 -5.37
N GLY A 23 -0.54 -11.36 -4.26
CA GLY A 23 -0.25 -10.05 -3.65
C GLY A 23 -1.34 -9.51 -2.72
N PHE A 24 -2.45 -10.22 -2.53
CA PHE A 24 -3.54 -9.76 -1.68
C PHE A 24 -3.65 -10.55 -0.39
N LEU A 25 -3.63 -9.84 0.72
CA LEU A 25 -3.71 -10.41 2.07
C LEU A 25 -5.07 -10.15 2.74
N SER A 26 -6.01 -9.53 2.04
CA SER A 26 -7.30 -9.14 2.59
C SER A 26 -8.45 -9.41 1.63
N PRO A 27 -9.68 -9.50 2.15
CA PRO A 27 -10.87 -9.78 1.34
C PRO A 27 -11.08 -8.82 0.18
N GLY A 28 -11.50 -9.37 -0.95
CA GLY A 28 -11.92 -8.63 -2.13
C GLY A 28 -10.85 -8.44 -3.20
N GLY A 29 -9.56 -8.57 -2.88
CA GLY A 29 -8.48 -8.49 -3.85
C GLY A 29 -8.56 -7.26 -4.76
N ALA A 30 -8.29 -7.44 -6.05
CA ALA A 30 -8.29 -6.37 -7.04
C ALA A 30 -9.68 -5.74 -7.23
N GLU A 31 -10.75 -6.50 -7.07
CA GLU A 31 -12.13 -5.99 -7.19
C GLU A 31 -12.45 -4.95 -6.11
N GLU A 32 -11.97 -5.20 -4.89
CA GLU A 32 -12.16 -4.25 -3.80
C GLU A 32 -11.39 -2.95 -4.04
N VAL A 33 -10.17 -3.03 -4.57
CA VAL A 33 -9.42 -1.84 -4.99
C VAL A 33 -10.21 -1.05 -6.03
N ALA A 34 -10.70 -1.71 -7.06
CA ALA A 34 -11.51 -1.07 -8.10
C ALA A 34 -12.77 -0.42 -7.55
N ARG A 35 -13.44 -1.06 -6.59
CA ARG A 35 -14.63 -0.53 -5.93
C ARG A 35 -14.31 0.75 -5.14
N VAL A 36 -13.21 0.76 -4.41
CA VAL A 36 -12.76 1.92 -3.62
C VAL A 36 -12.37 3.08 -4.54
N ILE A 37 -11.62 2.81 -5.61
CA ILE A 37 -11.24 3.84 -6.59
C ILE A 37 -12.48 4.40 -7.30
N GLY A 38 -13.43 3.53 -7.64
CA GLY A 38 -14.67 3.95 -8.33
C GLY A 38 -14.38 4.62 -9.66
N SER A 39 -14.93 5.80 -9.86
CA SER A 39 -14.77 6.59 -11.10
C SER A 39 -13.57 7.54 -11.08
N HIS A 40 -12.78 7.53 -10.02
CA HIS A 40 -11.60 8.40 -9.93
C HIS A 40 -10.49 7.93 -10.88
N VAL A 41 -9.82 8.88 -11.52
CA VAL A 41 -8.73 8.63 -12.45
C VAL A 41 -7.40 8.90 -11.75
N LEU A 42 -6.53 7.90 -11.72
CA LEU A 42 -5.19 7.99 -11.11
C LEU A 42 -4.07 8.25 -12.13
N THR A 43 -4.40 8.33 -13.41
CA THR A 43 -3.40 8.54 -14.48
C THR A 43 -2.55 9.78 -14.21
N GLY A 44 -1.23 9.60 -14.19
CA GLY A 44 -0.29 10.68 -13.95
C GLY A 44 -0.11 11.06 -12.48
N LEU A 45 -0.79 10.40 -11.56
CA LEU A 45 -0.76 10.73 -10.14
C LEU A 45 0.26 9.88 -9.36
N SER A 46 0.78 10.46 -8.27
CA SER A 46 1.62 9.79 -7.29
C SER A 46 0.79 9.35 -6.10
N VAL A 47 0.89 8.08 -5.73
CA VAL A 47 0.08 7.45 -4.68
C VAL A 47 0.97 6.96 -3.56
N LEU A 48 0.57 7.21 -2.31
CA LEU A 48 1.13 6.57 -1.13
C LEU A 48 0.16 5.47 -0.67
N ASP A 49 0.63 4.24 -0.59
CA ASP A 49 -0.11 3.11 -0.03
C ASP A 49 0.42 2.78 1.36
N ILE A 50 -0.37 3.05 2.38
CA ILE A 50 0.00 2.82 3.78
C ILE A 50 -0.44 1.42 4.17
N GLY A 51 0.53 0.58 4.58
CA GLY A 51 0.27 -0.82 4.87
C GLY A 51 0.13 -1.64 3.59
N CYS A 52 1.12 -1.56 2.71
CA CYS A 52 1.06 -2.15 1.37
C CYS A 52 1.05 -3.69 1.35
N GLY A 53 1.44 -4.34 2.44
CA GLY A 53 1.46 -5.79 2.52
C GLY A 53 2.25 -6.45 1.41
N ALA A 54 1.67 -7.46 0.77
CA ALA A 54 2.32 -8.24 -0.28
C ALA A 54 2.33 -7.58 -1.68
N GLY A 55 1.85 -6.35 -1.81
CA GLY A 55 2.04 -5.52 -3.00
C GLY A 55 0.96 -5.61 -4.07
N GLY A 56 -0.08 -6.43 -3.88
CA GLY A 56 -1.15 -6.58 -4.89
C GLY A 56 -1.90 -5.28 -5.14
N ILE A 57 -2.15 -4.50 -4.11
CA ILE A 57 -2.79 -3.18 -4.24
C ILE A 57 -1.91 -2.25 -5.08
N ASP A 58 -0.61 -2.20 -4.80
CA ASP A 58 0.34 -1.34 -5.51
C ASP A 58 0.41 -1.68 -7.00
N VAL A 59 0.46 -2.97 -7.33
CA VAL A 59 0.42 -3.44 -8.72
C VAL A 59 -0.88 -3.04 -9.40
N ALA A 60 -2.03 -3.20 -8.72
CA ALA A 60 -3.33 -2.80 -9.27
C ALA A 60 -3.42 -1.28 -9.49
N LEU A 61 -2.92 -0.48 -8.55
CA LEU A 61 -2.89 0.98 -8.68
C LEU A 61 -2.06 1.44 -9.88
N ALA A 62 -0.90 0.81 -10.09
CA ALA A 62 0.00 1.16 -11.17
C ALA A 62 -0.49 0.66 -12.55
N THR A 63 -1.06 -0.55 -12.62
CA THR A 63 -1.49 -1.15 -13.88
C THR A 63 -2.93 -0.82 -14.22
N THR A 64 -3.88 -1.38 -13.52
CA THR A 64 -5.31 -1.24 -13.79
C THR A 64 -5.77 0.22 -13.69
N HIS A 65 -5.26 0.94 -12.70
CA HIS A 65 -5.69 2.31 -12.42
C HIS A 65 -4.75 3.39 -12.95
N GLY A 66 -3.61 3.01 -13.52
CA GLY A 66 -2.73 3.90 -14.27
C GLY A 66 -1.93 4.92 -13.47
N ALA A 67 -1.77 4.74 -12.14
CA ALA A 67 -0.94 5.64 -11.34
C ALA A 67 0.47 5.76 -11.91
N ALA A 68 1.01 6.96 -11.96
CA ALA A 68 2.35 7.19 -12.49
C ALA A 68 3.42 6.62 -11.56
N TYR A 69 3.22 6.78 -10.25
CA TYR A 69 4.12 6.25 -9.23
C TYR A 69 3.32 5.83 -7.99
N VAL A 70 3.71 4.71 -7.41
CA VAL A 70 3.15 4.21 -6.15
C VAL A 70 4.29 3.99 -5.16
N CYS A 71 4.17 4.58 -3.98
CA CYS A 71 5.06 4.30 -2.85
C CYS A 71 4.29 3.47 -1.82
N GLY A 72 4.63 2.20 -1.71
CA GLY A 72 4.08 1.30 -0.69
C GLY A 72 4.96 1.29 0.55
N ILE A 73 4.37 1.47 1.71
CA ILE A 73 5.08 1.38 2.99
C ILE A 73 4.48 0.32 3.88
N ASP A 74 5.32 -0.37 4.60
CA ASP A 74 4.90 -1.35 5.60
C ASP A 74 5.94 -1.46 6.71
N VAL A 75 5.55 -1.99 7.86
CA VAL A 75 6.43 -2.19 9.02
C VAL A 75 7.02 -3.60 9.06
N GLU A 76 6.55 -4.52 8.20
CA GLU A 76 6.91 -5.93 8.25
C GLU A 76 7.79 -6.35 7.07
N ASP A 77 9.00 -6.85 7.35
CA ASP A 77 9.94 -7.31 6.33
C ASP A 77 9.42 -8.48 5.47
N PRO A 78 8.77 -9.53 6.03
CA PRO A 78 8.31 -10.66 5.21
C PRO A 78 7.35 -10.26 4.09
N VAL A 79 6.40 -9.39 4.38
CA VAL A 79 5.45 -8.93 3.37
C VAL A 79 6.12 -8.05 2.32
N LEU A 80 7.05 -7.18 2.73
CA LEU A 80 7.80 -6.34 1.80
C LEU A 80 8.72 -7.14 0.88
N THR A 81 9.36 -8.19 1.39
CA THR A 81 10.16 -9.11 0.58
C THR A 81 9.29 -9.74 -0.51
N HIS A 82 8.09 -10.18 -0.15
CA HIS A 82 7.12 -10.75 -1.07
C HIS A 82 6.63 -9.73 -2.09
N ALA A 83 6.33 -8.51 -1.63
CA ALA A 83 5.91 -7.41 -2.49
C ALA A 83 6.97 -7.00 -3.50
N ARG A 84 8.24 -6.94 -3.11
CA ARG A 84 9.36 -6.64 -4.01
C ARG A 84 9.49 -7.67 -5.11
N ALA A 85 9.32 -8.96 -4.78
CA ALA A 85 9.34 -10.03 -5.76
C ALA A 85 8.18 -9.92 -6.76
N LEU A 86 6.98 -9.60 -6.27
CA LEU A 86 5.79 -9.39 -7.10
C LEU A 86 5.98 -8.23 -8.06
N VAL A 87 6.43 -7.08 -7.57
CA VAL A 87 6.69 -5.88 -8.37
C VAL A 87 7.72 -6.16 -9.46
N ALA A 88 8.79 -6.87 -9.13
CA ALA A 88 9.82 -7.26 -10.09
C ALA A 88 9.28 -8.18 -11.19
N ARG A 89 8.45 -9.17 -10.83
CA ARG A 89 7.82 -10.08 -11.81
C ARG A 89 6.91 -9.35 -12.79
N HIS A 90 6.28 -8.28 -12.35
CA HIS A 90 5.42 -7.44 -13.20
C HIS A 90 6.19 -6.35 -13.97
N GLY A 91 7.50 -6.25 -13.79
CA GLY A 91 8.33 -5.24 -14.47
C GLY A 91 8.03 -3.82 -14.02
N LEU A 92 7.61 -3.62 -12.78
CA LEU A 92 7.13 -2.34 -12.25
C LEU A 92 8.10 -1.67 -11.27
N SER A 93 9.34 -2.14 -11.18
CA SER A 93 10.32 -1.61 -10.21
C SER A 93 10.61 -0.12 -10.39
N ASP A 94 10.42 0.43 -11.59
CA ASP A 94 10.60 1.86 -11.86
C ASP A 94 9.40 2.72 -11.43
N ARG A 95 8.24 2.10 -11.23
CA ARG A 95 6.98 2.79 -10.92
C ARG A 95 6.47 2.52 -9.52
N ILE A 96 6.96 1.51 -8.85
CA ILE A 96 6.55 1.13 -7.49
C ILE A 96 7.78 1.09 -6.60
N GLY A 97 7.86 1.99 -5.63
CA GLY A 97 8.84 1.96 -4.56
C GLY A 97 8.23 1.31 -3.32
N LEU A 98 8.98 0.44 -2.67
CA LEU A 98 8.55 -0.25 -1.45
C LEU A 98 9.53 0.07 -0.33
N VAL A 99 9.02 0.62 0.76
CA VAL A 99 9.85 1.14 1.86
C VAL A 99 9.39 0.56 3.19
N LYS A 100 10.34 -0.02 3.92
CA LYS A 100 10.11 -0.39 5.32
C LYS A 100 10.14 0.87 6.18
N VAL A 101 9.13 1.02 7.04
CA VAL A 101 9.02 2.13 7.98
C VAL A 101 8.87 1.62 9.40
N ALA A 102 9.26 2.46 10.37
CA ALA A 102 8.94 2.23 11.77
C ALA A 102 7.51 2.73 12.05
N PRO A 103 6.80 2.15 13.04
CA PRO A 103 5.55 2.75 13.51
C PRO A 103 5.77 4.18 13.96
N GLY A 104 4.86 5.08 13.59
CA GLY A 104 4.94 6.49 13.97
C GLY A 104 4.68 7.44 12.81
N PRO A 105 5.17 8.68 12.90
CA PRO A 105 4.95 9.70 11.88
C PRO A 105 5.47 9.29 10.50
N LEU A 106 4.80 9.76 9.45
CA LEU A 106 5.23 9.56 8.07
C LEU A 106 6.48 10.41 7.78
N SER A 107 7.54 9.77 7.27
CA SER A 107 8.83 10.39 7.01
C SER A 107 8.95 11.04 5.63
N PHE A 108 7.85 11.52 5.06
CA PHE A 108 7.82 12.18 3.77
C PHE A 108 7.70 13.69 3.92
N PRO A 109 8.25 14.48 2.98
CA PRO A 109 8.04 15.92 2.95
C PRO A 109 6.57 16.28 2.80
N PRO A 110 6.16 17.50 3.19
CA PRO A 110 4.81 17.99 2.90
C PRO A 110 4.52 18.01 1.40
N ALA A 111 3.25 17.85 1.04
CA ALA A 111 2.77 17.98 -0.35
C ALA A 111 3.53 17.11 -1.35
N THR A 112 3.76 15.84 -1.00
CA THR A 112 4.50 14.88 -1.83
C THR A 112 3.59 14.05 -2.73
N PHE A 113 2.43 13.67 -2.23
CA PHE A 113 1.52 12.73 -2.91
C PHE A 113 0.23 13.38 -3.38
N ASP A 114 -0.27 12.91 -4.50
CA ASP A 114 -1.59 13.29 -5.01
C ASP A 114 -2.71 12.51 -4.33
N VAL A 115 -2.42 11.26 -3.92
CA VAL A 115 -3.39 10.34 -3.32
C VAL A 115 -2.74 9.57 -2.19
N VAL A 116 -3.46 9.33 -1.12
CA VAL A 116 -3.10 8.36 -0.08
C VAL A 116 -4.14 7.26 -0.04
N PHE A 117 -3.67 6.02 -0.04
CA PHE A 117 -4.51 4.82 -0.02
C PHE A 117 -4.21 4.00 1.24
N PRO A 118 -4.94 4.20 2.33
CA PRO A 118 -4.65 3.53 3.60
C PRO A 118 -5.60 2.36 3.88
N LYS A 119 -6.01 1.61 2.87
CA LYS A 119 -7.10 0.63 2.94
C LYS A 119 -7.02 -0.32 4.13
N GLU A 120 -5.83 -0.85 4.40
CA GLU A 120 -5.66 -1.88 5.44
C GLU A 120 -5.05 -1.36 6.73
N ALA A 121 -4.47 -0.16 6.72
CA ALA A 121 -3.68 0.33 7.83
C ALA A 121 -4.52 0.95 8.96
N ILE A 122 -5.62 1.63 8.62
CA ILE A 122 -6.37 2.45 9.59
C ILE A 122 -6.97 1.62 10.73
N ALA A 123 -7.42 0.40 10.44
CA ALA A 123 -8.06 -0.45 11.44
C ALA A 123 -7.11 -0.86 12.58
N HIS A 124 -5.81 -0.87 12.33
CA HIS A 124 -4.78 -1.40 13.23
C HIS A 124 -3.87 -0.34 13.84
N ILE A 125 -4.06 0.94 13.48
CA ILE A 125 -3.20 2.01 13.95
C ILE A 125 -3.78 2.65 15.22
N PRO A 126 -3.04 2.64 16.36
CA PRO A 126 -3.34 3.52 17.47
C PRO A 126 -3.09 4.97 17.02
N HIS A 127 -3.68 5.94 17.63
CA HIS A 127 -3.48 7.37 17.31
C HIS A 127 -3.90 7.75 15.88
N LYS A 128 -5.12 7.41 15.49
CA LYS A 128 -5.68 7.72 14.16
C LYS A 128 -5.65 9.22 13.82
N HIS A 129 -5.81 10.09 14.81
CA HIS A 129 -5.76 11.54 14.61
C HIS A 129 -4.38 12.02 14.15
N ASP A 130 -3.30 11.46 14.72
CA ASP A 130 -1.94 11.80 14.34
C ASP A 130 -1.65 11.32 12.90
N LEU A 131 -2.10 10.12 12.57
CA LEU A 131 -1.99 9.61 11.20
C LEU A 131 -2.74 10.50 10.22
N MET A 132 -3.97 10.88 10.52
CA MET A 132 -4.77 11.72 9.63
C MET A 132 -4.15 13.10 9.44
N ARG A 133 -3.54 13.66 10.47
CA ARG A 133 -2.78 14.91 10.37
C ARG A 133 -1.59 14.76 9.44
N ASP A 134 -0.85 13.66 9.56
CA ASP A 134 0.28 13.37 8.69
C ASP A 134 -0.15 13.12 7.24
N VAL A 135 -1.26 12.40 7.03
CA VAL A 135 -1.85 12.20 5.70
C VAL A 135 -2.16 13.54 5.04
N CYS A 136 -2.82 14.44 5.77
CA CYS A 136 -3.10 15.78 5.25
C CYS A 136 -1.83 16.56 4.91
N ARG A 137 -0.78 16.40 5.72
CA ARG A 137 0.50 17.09 5.50
C ARG A 137 1.19 16.60 4.23
N VAL A 138 1.24 15.29 3.98
CA VAL A 138 1.93 14.71 2.82
C VAL A 138 1.12 14.79 1.53
N LEU A 139 -0.17 15.06 1.61
CA LEU A 139 -1.01 15.30 0.44
C LEU A 139 -0.77 16.70 -0.13
N LYS A 140 -0.72 16.80 -1.45
CA LYS A 140 -0.73 18.08 -2.15
C LYS A 140 -2.04 18.81 -1.91
N PRO A 141 -2.07 20.15 -1.89
CA PRO A 141 -3.32 20.90 -1.74
C PRO A 141 -4.35 20.55 -2.80
N GLY A 142 -5.61 20.43 -2.39
CA GLY A 142 -6.74 20.16 -3.29
C GLY A 142 -6.91 18.72 -3.72
N VAL A 143 -6.11 17.78 -3.18
CA VAL A 143 -6.18 16.36 -3.55
C VAL A 143 -6.97 15.51 -2.55
N ARG A 144 -7.21 14.26 -2.92
CA ARG A 144 -8.11 13.33 -2.24
C ARG A 144 -7.35 12.14 -1.67
N TYR A 145 -7.97 11.49 -0.69
CA TYR A 145 -7.54 10.21 -0.17
C TYR A 145 -8.77 9.28 -0.03
N TRP A 146 -8.52 7.97 -0.01
CA TRP A 146 -9.57 6.97 0.19
C TRP A 146 -9.18 5.98 1.28
N TRP A 147 -10.17 5.49 2.01
CA TRP A 147 -10.04 4.39 2.96
C TRP A 147 -11.28 3.49 2.98
#